data_df438de6ca349190f6f2510aa31d766b
#
_entry.id   df438de6ca349190f6f2510aa31d766b
#
_cell.length_a   1.000
_cell.length_b   1.000
_cell.length_c   1.000
_cell.angle_alpha   90.00
_cell.angle_beta   90.00
_cell.angle_gamma   90.00
#
_symmetry.space_group_name_H-M   'P 1'
#
loop_
_entity.id
_entity.type
_entity.pdbx_description
1 polymer ?
#
loop_
_entity_poly.entity_id
_entity_poly.type
_entity_poly.pdbx_seq_one_letter_code
_entity_poly.pdbx_strand_id
1 'polypeptide(L)'
;MGGFEDDEPPSKRARAASVESASLSDGFCYSKSVNPLGGTMARPLTSQGKEVMVGSKGVIKKDEFVRIITKALYTLGYEKSGAVLEEESGITLHSPLVNLFRKQVLDGNWDSAVTTLNKLGLLDEDVVKSAAFLLLEQKFFELLRNDNLMGAIKTLQSEISPLGVNRKRVHEMSSCLISCPQNVLLVFAKLGTESSNSRLKLLEELQKVLPPTVMVPERRLENIVEQALTVQREACYLHNSIDGLSLYVDHHCGKDQIPSRTLQVLRAHHDEVWFLQFSNNGKYLASASNDKSAIIWK
;
A
#
# COMPACT_ATOMS: atom_id res chain seq x y z
N MET A 1 -35.40 -67.42 -17.99
CA MET A 1 -35.50 -67.24 -16.53
C MET A 1 -34.26 -66.48 -16.06
N GLY A 2 -34.43 -65.30 -15.55
CA GLY A 2 -33.34 -64.46 -15.02
C GLY A 2 -33.73 -63.01 -15.21
N GLY A 3 -34.50 -62.49 -14.24
CA GLY A 3 -34.91 -61.09 -14.23
C GLY A 3 -33.74 -60.20 -13.83
N PHE A 4 -33.65 -59.05 -14.48
CA PHE A 4 -32.83 -57.93 -14.05
C PHE A 4 -33.70 -57.01 -13.20
N GLU A 5 -33.34 -56.85 -11.95
CA GLU A 5 -33.94 -55.86 -11.05
C GLU A 5 -33.30 -54.50 -11.33
N ASP A 6 -34.18 -53.51 -11.53
CA ASP A 6 -33.79 -52.10 -11.69
C ASP A 6 -33.52 -51.51 -10.29
N ASP A 7 -32.26 -51.13 -10.05
CA ASP A 7 -31.86 -50.35 -8.88
C ASP A 7 -32.01 -48.83 -9.16
N GLU A 8 -33.09 -48.26 -8.63
CA GLU A 8 -33.35 -46.82 -8.62
C GLU A 8 -32.60 -46.15 -7.44
N PRO A 9 -31.81 -45.07 -7.62
CA PRO A 9 -31.12 -44.42 -6.53
C PRO A 9 -32.08 -43.52 -5.71
N PRO A 10 -31.88 -43.41 -4.38
CA PRO A 10 -32.82 -42.71 -3.49
C PRO A 10 -32.82 -41.20 -3.64
N SER A 11 -34.00 -40.63 -3.79
CA SER A 11 -34.24 -39.20 -3.80
C SER A 11 -33.92 -38.56 -2.47
N LYS A 12 -33.02 -37.56 -2.47
CA LYS A 12 -32.73 -36.72 -1.30
C LYS A 12 -33.86 -35.72 -1.11
N ARG A 13 -34.68 -35.95 -0.09
CA ARG A 13 -35.62 -34.95 0.44
C ARG A 13 -34.85 -33.75 1.01
N ALA A 14 -35.02 -32.58 0.40
CA ALA A 14 -34.64 -31.31 0.99
C ALA A 14 -35.62 -30.95 2.12
N ARG A 15 -35.11 -30.81 3.35
CA ARG A 15 -35.86 -30.19 4.45
C ARG A 15 -35.83 -28.68 4.27
N ALA A 16 -36.98 -28.07 4.05
CA ALA A 16 -37.17 -26.64 4.16
C ALA A 16 -37.05 -26.24 5.64
N ALA A 17 -36.05 -25.45 5.97
CA ALA A 17 -35.99 -24.72 7.23
C ALA A 17 -36.72 -23.40 7.05
N SER A 18 -37.78 -23.20 7.78
CA SER A 18 -38.49 -21.94 7.93
C SER A 18 -37.62 -20.94 8.65
N VAL A 19 -37.21 -19.88 7.98
CA VAL A 19 -36.56 -18.71 8.57
C VAL A 19 -37.64 -17.67 8.86
N GLU A 20 -37.87 -17.43 10.13
CA GLU A 20 -38.69 -16.32 10.62
C GLU A 20 -38.08 -14.99 10.19
N SER A 21 -38.87 -14.19 9.53
CA SER A 21 -38.54 -12.82 9.15
C SER A 21 -38.65 -11.90 10.37
N ALA A 22 -37.54 -11.53 10.96
CA ALA A 22 -37.48 -10.40 11.87
C ALA A 22 -37.30 -9.12 11.05
N SER A 23 -38.36 -8.34 10.99
CA SER A 23 -38.36 -6.99 10.45
C SER A 23 -37.70 -6.05 11.44
N LEU A 24 -36.49 -5.55 11.11
CA LEU A 24 -35.89 -4.39 11.76
C LEU A 24 -36.07 -3.18 10.85
N SER A 25 -37.07 -2.38 11.23
CA SER A 25 -37.27 -1.03 10.75
C SER A 25 -36.34 -0.11 11.55
N ASP A 26 -35.20 0.31 11.00
CA ASP A 26 -34.45 1.41 11.53
C ASP A 26 -34.71 2.67 10.70
N GLY A 27 -35.57 3.51 11.28
CA GLY A 27 -35.81 4.85 10.82
C GLY A 27 -34.60 5.75 11.04
N PHE A 28 -33.98 6.22 9.98
CA PHE A 28 -33.01 7.31 10.01
C PHE A 28 -33.76 8.63 10.22
N CYS A 29 -33.80 9.10 11.47
CA CYS A 29 -34.19 10.45 11.79
C CYS A 29 -33.08 11.44 11.48
N TYR A 30 -33.25 12.22 10.42
CA TYR A 30 -32.48 13.42 10.14
C TYR A 30 -32.96 14.52 11.11
N SER A 31 -32.25 14.77 12.20
CA SER A 31 -32.45 15.98 13.00
C SER A 31 -31.50 17.08 12.54
N LYS A 32 -32.09 18.05 11.83
CA LYS A 32 -31.49 19.37 11.63
C LYS A 32 -31.42 20.07 12.98
N SER A 33 -30.23 20.31 13.51
CA SER A 33 -30.02 21.35 14.51
C SER A 33 -29.12 22.44 13.91
N VAL A 34 -29.77 23.54 13.61
CA VAL A 34 -29.16 24.83 13.33
C VAL A 34 -28.75 25.42 14.67
N ASN A 35 -27.47 25.68 14.90
CA ASN A 35 -27.03 26.50 16.01
C ASN A 35 -26.25 27.71 15.52
N PRO A 36 -26.50 28.89 16.12
CA PRO A 36 -25.95 30.13 15.66
C PRO A 36 -24.56 30.42 16.21
N LEU A 37 -23.86 31.26 15.51
CA LEU A 37 -22.62 31.92 15.81
C LEU A 37 -22.34 32.16 17.30
N GLY A 38 -21.19 31.66 17.76
CA GLY A 38 -20.59 32.06 19.01
C GLY A 38 -19.11 31.67 18.98
N GLY A 39 -18.25 32.62 18.66
CA GLY A 39 -16.81 32.43 18.67
C GLY A 39 -16.32 32.08 20.05
N THR A 40 -15.64 30.95 20.16
CA THR A 40 -14.79 30.66 21.32
C THR A 40 -13.47 30.13 20.76
N MET A 41 -12.43 30.94 20.89
CA MET A 41 -11.04 30.54 20.72
C MET A 41 -10.79 29.31 21.62
N ALA A 42 -10.63 28.16 21.01
CA ALA A 42 -10.20 26.97 21.73
C ALA A 42 -8.73 27.13 22.13
N ARG A 43 -8.49 27.32 23.44
CA ARG A 43 -7.14 27.21 24.01
C ARG A 43 -6.55 25.85 23.74
N PRO A 44 -5.25 25.75 23.44
CA PRO A 44 -4.59 24.46 23.31
C PRO A 44 -4.57 23.78 24.68
N LEU A 45 -5.33 22.69 24.79
CA LEU A 45 -5.25 21.77 25.92
C LEU A 45 -3.96 20.95 25.76
N THR A 46 -2.96 21.29 26.55
CA THR A 46 -1.86 20.39 26.90
C THR A 46 -2.46 19.21 27.66
N SER A 47 -2.81 18.13 26.98
CA SER A 47 -3.32 16.92 27.61
C SER A 47 -2.20 15.89 27.74
N GLN A 48 -1.73 15.71 28.95
CA GLN A 48 -1.16 14.44 29.39
C GLN A 48 -2.26 13.35 29.30
N GLY A 49 -2.04 12.32 28.46
CA GLY A 49 -2.42 10.97 28.82
C GLY A 49 -3.79 10.43 28.44
N LYS A 50 -4.54 10.97 27.44
CA LYS A 50 -5.62 10.19 26.81
C LYS A 50 -5.47 10.26 25.29
N GLU A 51 -5.18 9.12 24.67
CA GLU A 51 -5.24 8.98 23.22
C GLU A 51 -6.65 9.38 22.76
N VAL A 52 -6.73 10.46 21.98
CA VAL A 52 -7.99 10.90 21.40
C VAL A 52 -8.30 10.03 20.19
N MET A 53 -9.41 9.30 20.26
CA MET A 53 -9.88 8.45 19.18
C MET A 53 -10.89 9.19 18.31
N VAL A 54 -10.88 8.93 17.01
CA VAL A 54 -11.78 9.52 16.01
C VAL A 54 -12.49 8.42 15.20
N GLY A 55 -13.51 8.83 14.45
CA GLY A 55 -14.39 7.93 13.70
C GLY A 55 -15.56 7.39 14.52
N SER A 56 -16.61 6.95 13.85
CA SER A 56 -17.86 6.47 14.48
C SER A 56 -17.66 5.29 15.42
N LYS A 57 -16.65 4.46 15.15
CA LYS A 57 -16.30 3.27 15.96
C LYS A 57 -15.21 3.57 17.01
N GLY A 58 -14.61 4.77 17.02
CA GLY A 58 -13.56 5.15 17.95
C GLY A 58 -12.32 4.26 17.91
N VAL A 59 -11.92 3.79 16.74
CA VAL A 59 -10.76 2.88 16.56
C VAL A 59 -9.54 3.58 15.96
N ILE A 60 -9.68 4.83 15.51
CA ILE A 60 -8.63 5.58 14.82
C ILE A 60 -8.00 6.55 15.80
N LYS A 61 -6.68 6.50 15.99
CA LYS A 61 -5.96 7.49 16.79
C LYS A 61 -5.89 8.81 16.04
N LYS A 62 -6.31 9.90 16.70
CA LYS A 62 -6.34 11.24 16.10
C LYS A 62 -4.96 11.66 15.60
N ASP A 63 -3.92 11.42 16.38
CA ASP A 63 -2.56 11.83 16.04
C ASP A 63 -2.03 11.12 14.78
N GLU A 64 -2.28 9.81 14.66
CA GLU A 64 -1.91 9.05 13.48
C GLU A 64 -2.69 9.52 12.25
N PHE A 65 -3.99 9.77 12.42
CA PHE A 65 -4.86 10.21 11.33
C PHE A 65 -4.47 11.59 10.81
N VAL A 66 -4.22 12.55 11.71
CA VAL A 66 -3.76 13.89 11.34
C VAL A 66 -2.42 13.81 10.61
N ARG A 67 -1.46 13.03 11.10
CA ARG A 67 -0.15 12.85 10.44
C ARG A 67 -0.27 12.25 9.03
N ILE A 68 -1.19 11.31 8.82
CA ILE A 68 -1.45 10.72 7.50
C ILE A 68 -2.06 11.76 6.55
N ILE A 69 -3.01 12.58 7.04
CA ILE A 69 -3.61 13.68 6.25
C ILE A 69 -2.55 14.72 5.89
N THR A 70 -1.75 15.16 6.87
CA THR A 70 -0.65 16.12 6.66
C THR A 70 0.32 15.59 5.60
N LYS A 71 0.70 14.30 5.68
CA LYS A 71 1.57 13.67 4.66
C LYS A 71 0.92 13.65 3.29
N ALA A 72 -0.38 13.36 3.20
CA ALA A 72 -1.11 13.38 1.93
C ALA A 72 -1.17 14.79 1.34
N LEU A 73 -1.40 15.82 2.16
CA LEU A 73 -1.36 17.22 1.69
C LEU A 73 0.00 17.58 1.09
N TYR A 74 1.10 17.21 1.74
CA TYR A 74 2.45 17.44 1.21
C TYR A 74 2.70 16.66 -0.09
N THR A 75 2.24 15.42 -0.16
CA THR A 75 2.38 14.57 -1.37
C THR A 75 1.59 15.13 -2.56
N LEU A 76 0.42 15.73 -2.29
CA LEU A 76 -0.42 16.40 -3.29
C LEU A 76 0.07 17.81 -3.67
N GLY A 77 1.14 18.32 -3.03
CA GLY A 77 1.70 19.64 -3.31
C GLY A 77 1.07 20.79 -2.52
N TYR A 78 0.23 20.51 -1.53
CA TYR A 78 -0.42 21.51 -0.67
C TYR A 78 0.42 21.84 0.57
N GLU A 79 1.65 22.31 0.36
CA GLU A 79 2.62 22.55 1.44
C GLU A 79 2.11 23.52 2.50
N LYS A 80 1.49 24.64 2.08
CA LYS A 80 0.95 25.66 3.01
C LYS A 80 -0.16 25.08 3.88
N SER A 81 -1.08 24.33 3.28
CA SER A 81 -2.19 23.71 4.03
C SER A 81 -1.70 22.66 5.01
N GLY A 82 -0.67 21.88 4.62
CA GLY A 82 -0.03 20.93 5.54
C GLY A 82 0.61 21.62 6.73
N ALA A 83 1.35 22.73 6.53
CA ALA A 83 1.97 23.48 7.60
C ALA A 83 0.94 24.12 8.55
N VAL A 84 -0.15 24.67 8.02
CA VAL A 84 -1.25 25.22 8.81
C VAL A 84 -1.93 24.13 9.65
N LEU A 85 -2.13 22.94 9.08
CA LEU A 85 -2.70 21.81 9.83
C LEU A 85 -1.79 21.36 10.98
N GLU A 86 -0.48 21.35 10.80
CA GLU A 86 0.47 21.04 11.87
C GLU A 86 0.41 22.10 13.00
N GLU A 87 0.34 23.37 12.63
CA GLU A 87 0.24 24.48 13.58
C GLU A 87 -1.08 24.46 14.37
N GLU A 88 -2.21 24.30 13.67
CA GLU A 88 -3.54 24.29 14.28
C GLU A 88 -3.77 23.05 15.16
N SER A 89 -3.35 21.88 14.69
CA SER A 89 -3.51 20.62 15.43
C SER A 89 -2.51 20.45 16.57
N GLY A 90 -1.36 21.11 16.50
CA GLY A 90 -0.21 20.88 17.37
C GLY A 90 0.47 19.53 17.15
N ILE A 91 0.08 18.79 16.09
CA ILE A 91 0.61 17.47 15.74
C ILE A 91 1.54 17.61 14.54
N THR A 92 2.83 17.50 14.78
CA THR A 92 3.84 17.57 13.71
C THR A 92 3.93 16.24 12.94
N LEU A 93 4.16 16.32 11.64
CA LEU A 93 4.34 15.13 10.79
C LEU A 93 5.49 14.25 11.29
N HIS A 94 6.60 14.87 11.66
CA HIS A 94 7.77 14.19 12.21
C HIS A 94 8.14 14.76 13.58
N SER A 95 8.65 13.92 14.47
CA SER A 95 9.20 14.41 15.75
C SER A 95 10.43 15.29 15.48
N PRO A 96 10.80 16.18 16.41
CA PRO A 96 12.00 17.03 16.26
C PRO A 96 13.27 16.22 16.00
N LEU A 97 13.38 15.03 16.60
CA LEU A 97 14.50 14.13 16.44
C LEU A 97 14.55 13.52 15.02
N VAL A 98 13.39 13.17 14.45
CA VAL A 98 13.29 12.69 13.07
C VAL A 98 13.59 13.80 12.07
N ASN A 99 13.14 15.03 12.33
CA ASN A 99 13.49 16.18 11.50
C ASN A 99 14.98 16.47 11.51
N LEU A 100 15.62 16.39 12.69
CA LEU A 100 17.07 16.49 12.81
C LEU A 100 17.78 15.39 12.02
N PHE A 101 17.34 14.15 12.14
CA PHE A 101 17.86 13.02 11.39
C PHE A 101 17.79 13.25 9.88
N ARG A 102 16.61 13.64 9.37
CA ARG A 102 16.41 13.96 7.94
C ARG A 102 17.34 15.07 7.46
N LYS A 103 17.49 16.13 8.25
CA LYS A 103 18.41 17.22 7.93
C LYS A 103 19.87 16.73 7.87
N GLN A 104 20.32 15.95 8.85
CA GLN A 104 21.67 15.38 8.87
C GLN A 104 21.95 14.51 7.65
N VAL A 105 20.98 13.71 7.20
CA VAL A 105 21.09 12.90 5.98
C VAL A 105 21.22 13.79 4.74
N LEU A 106 20.40 14.84 4.62
CA LEU A 106 20.47 15.78 3.50
C LEU A 106 21.77 16.58 3.48
N ASP A 107 22.26 16.97 4.65
CA ASP A 107 23.53 17.69 4.79
C ASP A 107 24.76 16.78 4.58
N GLY A 108 24.58 15.44 4.61
CA GLY A 108 25.66 14.47 4.50
C GLY A 108 26.45 14.28 5.78
N ASN A 109 25.87 14.61 6.93
CA ASN A 109 26.48 14.42 8.24
C ASN A 109 26.24 13.00 8.76
N TRP A 110 26.90 12.02 8.13
CA TRP A 110 26.64 10.58 8.27
C TRP A 110 26.82 10.07 9.70
N ASP A 111 27.90 10.45 10.38
CA ASP A 111 28.19 10.00 11.76
C ASP A 111 27.16 10.53 12.75
N SER A 112 26.71 11.78 12.56
CA SER A 112 25.65 12.37 13.36
C SER A 112 24.29 11.69 13.04
N ALA A 113 24.04 11.36 11.77
CA ALA A 113 22.82 10.68 11.37
C ALA A 113 22.70 9.28 12.00
N VAL A 114 23.78 8.49 11.97
CA VAL A 114 23.83 7.17 12.64
C VAL A 114 23.64 7.30 14.16
N THR A 115 24.27 8.31 14.78
CA THR A 115 24.09 8.58 16.21
C THR A 115 22.65 8.94 16.54
N THR A 116 22.00 9.76 15.69
CA THR A 116 20.62 10.17 15.87
C THR A 116 19.66 9.00 15.61
N LEU A 117 19.95 8.13 14.63
CA LEU A 117 19.19 6.90 14.37
C LEU A 117 19.12 6.01 15.63
N ASN A 118 20.26 5.82 16.31
CA ASN A 118 20.30 5.04 17.55
C ASN A 118 19.49 5.68 18.70
N LYS A 119 19.33 7.01 18.69
CA LYS A 119 18.52 7.74 19.68
C LYS A 119 17.02 7.70 19.38
N LEU A 120 16.59 7.27 18.21
CA LEU A 120 15.15 7.17 17.86
C LEU A 120 14.40 6.12 18.69
N GLY A 121 15.09 5.29 19.45
CA GLY A 121 14.44 4.31 20.35
C GLY A 121 13.73 3.19 19.60
N LEU A 122 14.25 2.77 18.46
CA LEU A 122 13.71 1.65 17.70
C LEU A 122 13.95 0.35 18.47
N LEU A 123 12.89 -0.43 18.66
CA LEU A 123 12.93 -1.70 19.41
C LEU A 123 13.57 -2.83 18.58
N ASP A 124 13.50 -2.75 17.27
CA ASP A 124 14.01 -3.77 16.36
C ASP A 124 15.44 -3.42 15.95
N GLU A 125 16.38 -4.20 16.45
CA GLU A 125 17.82 -4.04 16.18
C GLU A 125 18.16 -4.29 14.69
N ASP A 126 17.44 -5.19 14.02
CA ASP A 126 17.68 -5.51 12.62
C ASP A 126 17.25 -4.35 11.71
N VAL A 127 16.18 -3.63 12.08
CA VAL A 127 15.78 -2.38 11.41
C VAL A 127 16.83 -1.30 11.58
N VAL A 128 17.38 -1.13 12.80
CA VAL A 128 18.45 -0.16 13.06
C VAL A 128 19.71 -0.49 12.26
N LYS A 129 20.11 -1.76 12.24
CA LYS A 129 21.28 -2.22 11.45
C LYS A 129 21.07 -2.02 9.95
N SER A 130 19.85 -2.31 9.44
CA SER A 130 19.51 -2.11 8.03
C SER A 130 19.51 -0.64 7.64
N ALA A 131 18.95 0.24 8.47
CA ALA A 131 18.98 1.68 8.24
C ALA A 131 20.38 2.25 8.33
N ALA A 132 21.18 1.82 9.33
CA ALA A 132 22.58 2.21 9.45
C ALA A 132 23.41 1.75 8.24
N PHE A 133 23.16 0.54 7.73
CA PHE A 133 23.79 0.04 6.53
C PHE A 133 23.56 0.96 5.32
N LEU A 134 22.33 1.39 5.08
CA LEU A 134 21.99 2.31 3.98
C LEU A 134 22.69 3.67 4.12
N LEU A 135 22.78 4.22 5.34
CA LEU A 135 23.49 5.48 5.60
C LEU A 135 24.99 5.35 5.32
N LEU A 136 25.60 4.29 5.82
CA LEU A 136 27.03 4.04 5.68
C LEU A 136 27.42 3.64 4.27
N GLU A 137 26.54 2.96 3.54
CA GLU A 137 26.71 2.70 2.12
C GLU A 137 26.78 4.00 1.31
N GLN A 138 25.87 4.94 1.58
CA GLN A 138 25.91 6.25 0.93
C GLN A 138 27.18 7.04 1.30
N LYS A 139 27.57 7.03 2.58
CA LYS A 139 28.84 7.62 3.06
C LYS A 139 30.03 7.05 2.29
N PHE A 140 30.09 5.72 2.14
CA PHE A 140 31.14 5.03 1.42
C PHE A 140 31.24 5.50 -0.04
N PHE A 141 30.13 5.57 -0.76
CA PHE A 141 30.12 6.02 -2.15
C PHE A 141 30.44 7.51 -2.30
N GLU A 142 30.04 8.37 -1.36
CA GLU A 142 30.42 9.79 -1.37
C GLU A 142 31.93 9.96 -1.10
N LEU A 143 32.50 9.17 -0.20
CA LEU A 143 33.97 9.18 0.05
C LEU A 143 34.75 8.74 -1.20
N LEU A 144 34.28 7.71 -1.91
CA LEU A 144 34.91 7.29 -3.17
C LEU A 144 34.78 8.38 -4.26
N ARG A 145 33.64 9.06 -4.35
CA ARG A 145 33.44 10.16 -5.30
C ARG A 145 34.39 11.34 -5.03
N ASN A 146 34.71 11.56 -3.78
CA ASN A 146 35.63 12.63 -3.33
C ASN A 146 37.10 12.18 -3.29
N ASP A 147 37.46 11.08 -3.96
CA ASP A 147 38.78 10.49 -4.01
C ASP A 147 39.41 10.15 -2.62
N ASN A 148 38.54 10.06 -1.59
CA ASN A 148 38.98 9.67 -0.24
C ASN A 148 38.91 8.16 -0.05
N LEU A 149 39.83 7.45 -0.72
CA LEU A 149 39.89 5.98 -0.69
C LEU A 149 40.13 5.42 0.71
N MET A 150 41.03 6.07 1.48
CA MET A 150 41.32 5.62 2.85
C MET A 150 40.13 5.74 3.77
N GLY A 151 39.36 6.83 3.64
CA GLY A 151 38.09 6.99 4.36
C GLY A 151 37.06 5.92 3.98
N ALA A 152 36.95 5.61 2.70
CA ALA A 152 36.03 4.58 2.21
C ALA A 152 36.42 3.17 2.74
N ILE A 153 37.70 2.80 2.70
CA ILE A 153 38.20 1.54 3.26
C ILE A 153 37.90 1.45 4.75
N LYS A 154 38.20 2.52 5.51
CA LYS A 154 37.91 2.58 6.95
C LYS A 154 36.40 2.39 7.22
N THR A 155 35.56 3.12 6.52
CA THR A 155 34.08 2.99 6.66
C THR A 155 33.63 1.55 6.37
N LEU A 156 34.16 0.93 5.30
CA LEU A 156 33.77 -0.44 4.94
C LEU A 156 34.20 -1.46 6.01
N GLN A 157 35.41 -1.34 6.52
CA GLN A 157 35.98 -2.32 7.45
C GLN A 157 35.50 -2.13 8.89
N SER A 158 35.41 -0.88 9.37
CA SER A 158 35.14 -0.59 10.79
C SER A 158 33.66 -0.27 11.08
N GLU A 159 32.91 0.18 10.09
CA GLU A 159 31.55 0.62 10.31
C GLU A 159 30.50 -0.31 9.63
N ILE A 160 30.72 -0.71 8.36
CA ILE A 160 29.76 -1.51 7.60
C ILE A 160 29.90 -3.02 7.89
N SER A 161 31.11 -3.54 7.82
CA SER A 161 31.39 -4.98 8.01
C SER A 161 30.86 -5.53 9.34
N PRO A 162 31.00 -4.82 10.48
CA PRO A 162 30.51 -5.29 11.77
C PRO A 162 28.99 -5.39 11.87
N LEU A 163 28.22 -4.68 11.04
CA LEU A 163 26.77 -4.75 11.03
C LEU A 163 26.25 -6.14 10.64
N GLY A 164 27.03 -6.90 9.85
CA GLY A 164 26.67 -8.25 9.41
C GLY A 164 25.49 -8.32 8.44
N VAL A 165 25.02 -7.17 7.95
CA VAL A 165 23.88 -7.04 7.04
C VAL A 165 24.38 -7.12 5.60
N ASN A 166 23.60 -7.78 4.73
CA ASN A 166 23.81 -7.84 3.28
C ASN A 166 25.25 -8.10 2.81
N ARG A 167 25.82 -9.25 3.21
CA ARG A 167 27.20 -9.65 2.89
C ARG A 167 27.52 -9.58 1.39
N LYS A 168 26.55 -9.91 0.52
CA LYS A 168 26.72 -9.81 -0.93
C LYS A 168 27.04 -8.38 -1.34
N ARG A 169 26.31 -7.42 -0.80
CA ARG A 169 26.52 -6.00 -1.08
C ARG A 169 27.87 -5.49 -0.57
N VAL A 170 28.30 -5.95 0.60
CA VAL A 170 29.63 -5.66 1.15
C VAL A 170 30.74 -6.19 0.21
N HIS A 171 30.59 -7.38 -0.37
CA HIS A 171 31.51 -7.90 -1.38
C HIS A 171 31.54 -7.05 -2.66
N GLU A 172 30.38 -6.61 -3.14
CA GLU A 172 30.30 -5.70 -4.29
C GLU A 172 31.03 -4.38 -4.02
N MET A 173 30.84 -3.79 -2.82
CA MET A 173 31.54 -2.59 -2.39
C MET A 173 33.07 -2.81 -2.29
N SER A 174 33.49 -3.95 -1.76
CA SER A 174 34.92 -4.32 -1.72
C SER A 174 35.51 -4.45 -3.12
N SER A 175 34.77 -5.02 -4.05
CA SER A 175 35.18 -5.15 -5.45
C SER A 175 35.34 -3.79 -6.14
N CYS A 176 34.57 -2.78 -5.73
CA CYS A 176 34.68 -1.41 -6.23
C CYS A 176 36.03 -0.77 -5.83
N LEU A 177 36.56 -1.11 -4.64
CA LEU A 177 37.86 -0.59 -4.18
C LEU A 177 39.03 -1.15 -4.98
N ILE A 178 38.92 -2.39 -5.47
CA ILE A 178 39.98 -3.09 -6.22
C ILE A 178 39.95 -2.70 -7.69
N SER A 179 38.77 -2.36 -8.22
CA SER A 179 38.61 -1.93 -9.60
C SER A 179 39.23 -0.55 -9.79
N CYS A 180 40.12 -0.45 -10.79
CA CYS A 180 40.92 0.74 -11.12
C CYS A 180 40.06 2.04 -11.12
N PRO A 181 40.59 3.22 -10.75
CA PRO A 181 39.82 4.49 -10.65
C PRO A 181 39.02 4.88 -11.89
N GLN A 182 39.43 4.40 -13.07
CA GLN A 182 38.74 4.65 -14.34
C GLN A 182 37.42 3.90 -14.48
N ASN A 183 37.16 2.84 -13.70
CA ASN A 183 35.95 2.04 -13.74
C ASN A 183 34.94 2.42 -12.63
N VAL A 184 35.30 3.34 -11.72
CA VAL A 184 34.40 3.79 -10.63
C VAL A 184 33.12 4.40 -11.20
N LEU A 185 33.19 5.15 -12.29
CA LEU A 185 32.01 5.68 -13.00
C LEU A 185 31.08 4.58 -13.52
N LEU A 186 31.61 3.48 -14.06
CA LEU A 186 30.83 2.33 -14.50
C LEU A 186 30.17 1.59 -13.33
N VAL A 187 30.82 1.55 -12.19
CA VAL A 187 30.26 0.97 -10.96
C VAL A 187 29.13 1.85 -10.42
N PHE A 188 29.30 3.17 -10.42
CA PHE A 188 28.24 4.12 -10.05
C PHE A 188 27.03 4.01 -10.99
N ALA A 189 27.23 3.88 -12.30
CA ALA A 189 26.14 3.66 -13.26
C ALA A 189 25.39 2.36 -12.99
N LYS A 190 26.10 1.27 -12.71
CA LYS A 190 25.48 -0.03 -12.36
C LYS A 190 24.75 0.00 -11.01
N LEU A 191 25.19 0.80 -10.07
CA LEU A 191 24.64 0.90 -8.73
C LEU A 191 23.53 1.97 -8.62
N GLY A 192 23.24 2.71 -9.70
CA GLY A 192 22.17 3.71 -9.74
C GLY A 192 22.41 4.97 -8.89
N THR A 193 23.67 5.22 -8.49
CA THR A 193 24.05 6.32 -7.58
C THR A 193 24.46 7.62 -8.31
N GLU A 194 24.25 7.70 -9.61
CA GLU A 194 24.68 8.86 -10.45
C GLU A 194 23.80 10.11 -10.33
N SER A 195 22.87 10.16 -9.41
CA SER A 195 21.91 11.27 -9.35
C SER A 195 22.33 12.33 -8.34
N SER A 196 22.22 13.61 -8.72
CA SER A 196 22.28 14.76 -7.81
C SER A 196 21.30 14.65 -6.63
N ASN A 197 20.31 13.75 -6.74
CA ASN A 197 19.28 13.48 -5.74
C ASN A 197 19.54 12.17 -4.96
N SER A 198 20.78 11.66 -4.90
CA SER A 198 21.06 10.38 -4.22
C SER A 198 20.64 10.39 -2.74
N ARG A 199 20.79 11.52 -2.04
CA ARG A 199 20.40 11.66 -0.63
C ARG A 199 18.88 11.70 -0.44
N LEU A 200 18.11 12.23 -1.41
CA LEU A 200 16.65 12.17 -1.39
C LEU A 200 16.16 10.74 -1.61
N LYS A 201 16.74 10.03 -2.59
CA LYS A 201 16.46 8.61 -2.81
C LYS A 201 16.79 7.76 -1.58
N LEU A 202 17.91 8.07 -0.90
CA LEU A 202 18.26 7.41 0.35
C LEU A 202 17.17 7.63 1.43
N LEU A 203 16.62 8.83 1.55
CA LEU A 203 15.53 9.09 2.47
C LEU A 203 14.27 8.28 2.12
N GLU A 204 13.97 8.09 0.83
CA GLU A 204 12.87 7.23 0.37
C GLU A 204 13.11 5.75 0.73
N GLU A 205 14.35 5.26 0.57
CA GLU A 205 14.71 3.89 0.97
C GLU A 205 14.68 3.72 2.51
N LEU A 206 15.16 4.69 3.26
CA LEU A 206 15.08 4.71 4.72
C LEU A 206 13.62 4.69 5.19
N GLN A 207 12.73 5.38 4.49
CA GLN A 207 11.29 5.39 4.78
C GLN A 207 10.64 4.01 4.61
N LYS A 208 11.17 3.16 3.72
CA LYS A 208 10.68 1.78 3.54
C LYS A 208 11.14 0.85 4.67
N VAL A 209 12.32 1.13 5.24
CA VAL A 209 12.93 0.31 6.29
C VAL A 209 12.45 0.73 7.68
N LEU A 210 12.36 2.04 7.92
CA LEU A 210 11.96 2.58 9.23
C LEU A 210 10.46 2.38 9.48
N PRO A 211 10.05 2.15 10.75
CA PRO A 211 8.65 1.95 11.06
C PRO A 211 7.81 3.20 10.75
N PRO A 212 6.54 3.03 10.37
CA PRO A 212 5.62 4.14 10.04
C PRO A 212 5.41 5.15 11.17
N THR A 213 5.65 4.73 12.41
CA THR A 213 5.60 5.61 13.59
C THR A 213 6.69 6.68 13.56
N VAL A 214 7.83 6.39 12.95
CA VAL A 214 8.96 7.31 12.76
C VAL A 214 8.79 8.11 11.47
N MET A 215 8.59 7.43 10.35
CA MET A 215 8.43 8.06 9.04
C MET A 215 7.17 7.54 8.36
N VAL A 216 6.16 8.41 8.23
CA VAL A 216 4.90 8.06 7.56
C VAL A 216 5.18 7.73 6.09
N PRO A 217 4.78 6.55 5.58
CA PRO A 217 5.00 6.18 4.19
C PRO A 217 4.31 7.13 3.22
N GLU A 218 4.91 7.32 2.05
CA GLU A 218 4.25 8.06 0.97
C GLU A 218 2.99 7.34 0.53
N ARG A 219 2.01 8.12 0.09
CA ARG A 219 0.71 7.61 -0.39
C ARG A 219 -0.02 6.68 0.60
N ARG A 220 0.25 6.85 1.92
CA ARG A 220 -0.40 5.98 2.92
C ARG A 220 -1.91 6.16 2.93
N LEU A 221 -2.40 7.40 2.74
CA LEU A 221 -3.82 7.68 2.69
C LEU A 221 -4.46 7.01 1.47
N GLU A 222 -3.86 7.17 0.30
CA GLU A 222 -4.32 6.56 -0.94
C GLU A 222 -4.37 5.03 -0.82
N ASN A 223 -3.32 4.42 -0.28
CA ASN A 223 -3.27 2.97 -0.07
C ASN A 223 -4.39 2.47 0.86
N ILE A 224 -4.71 3.21 1.93
CA ILE A 224 -5.80 2.85 2.84
C ILE A 224 -7.15 2.96 2.12
N VAL A 225 -7.34 4.02 1.33
CA VAL A 225 -8.55 4.22 0.53
C VAL A 225 -8.71 3.13 -0.53
N GLU A 226 -7.64 2.78 -1.25
CA GLU A 226 -7.64 1.68 -2.22
C GLU A 226 -7.98 0.33 -1.56
N GLN A 227 -7.45 0.06 -0.37
CA GLN A 227 -7.81 -1.11 0.41
C GLN A 227 -9.29 -1.11 0.79
N ALA A 228 -9.84 0.03 1.22
CA ALA A 228 -11.25 0.15 1.55
C ALA A 228 -12.14 -0.11 0.34
N LEU A 229 -11.83 0.47 -0.82
CA LEU A 229 -12.54 0.22 -2.08
C LEU A 229 -12.43 -1.25 -2.52
N THR A 230 -11.27 -1.86 -2.33
CA THR A 230 -11.08 -3.29 -2.66
C THR A 230 -11.96 -4.17 -1.78
N VAL A 231 -12.04 -3.90 -0.48
CA VAL A 231 -12.92 -4.63 0.45
C VAL A 231 -14.39 -4.46 0.07
N GLN A 232 -14.83 -3.26 -0.29
CA GLN A 232 -16.19 -3.03 -0.78
C GLN A 232 -16.50 -3.84 -2.05
N ARG A 233 -15.55 -3.88 -2.98
CA ARG A 233 -15.67 -4.67 -4.21
C ARG A 233 -15.71 -6.17 -3.94
N GLU A 234 -14.85 -6.67 -3.07
CA GLU A 234 -14.79 -8.09 -2.72
C GLU A 234 -16.02 -8.56 -1.93
N ALA A 235 -16.65 -7.67 -1.18
CA ALA A 235 -17.91 -7.94 -0.51
C ALA A 235 -19.12 -8.02 -1.47
N CYS A 236 -18.93 -7.62 -2.73
CA CYS A 236 -19.97 -7.61 -3.73
C CYS A 236 -19.96 -8.89 -4.58
N TYR A 237 -20.97 -9.76 -4.39
CA TYR A 237 -21.11 -11.04 -5.12
C TYR A 237 -21.42 -10.92 -6.61
N LEU A 238 -21.93 -9.77 -7.05
CA LEU A 238 -22.40 -9.54 -8.42
C LEU A 238 -21.52 -8.56 -9.21
N HIS A 239 -20.31 -8.32 -8.73
CA HIS A 239 -19.40 -7.36 -9.35
C HIS A 239 -18.89 -7.89 -10.70
N ASN A 240 -19.37 -7.30 -11.79
CA ASN A 240 -19.08 -7.73 -13.16
C ASN A 240 -18.32 -6.68 -13.98
N SER A 241 -18.15 -5.48 -13.44
CA SER A 241 -17.46 -4.38 -14.14
C SER A 241 -16.33 -3.79 -13.30
N ILE A 242 -15.29 -3.34 -13.97
CA ILE A 242 -14.15 -2.62 -13.37
C ILE A 242 -14.53 -1.15 -13.13
N ASP A 243 -15.61 -0.70 -13.79
CA ASP A 243 -16.05 0.70 -13.79
C ASP A 243 -16.94 1.00 -12.59
N GLY A 244 -16.76 2.18 -11.99
CA GLY A 244 -17.73 2.76 -11.09
C GLY A 244 -17.40 2.73 -9.60
N LEU A 245 -16.15 2.48 -9.19
CA LEU A 245 -15.75 2.73 -7.80
C LEU A 245 -15.66 4.24 -7.56
N SER A 246 -16.46 4.75 -6.63
CA SER A 246 -16.49 6.16 -6.23
C SER A 246 -16.09 6.30 -4.77
N LEU A 247 -15.39 7.38 -4.44
CA LEU A 247 -15.08 7.74 -3.05
C LEU A 247 -16.26 8.42 -2.35
N TYR A 248 -17.27 8.86 -3.11
CA TYR A 248 -18.43 9.59 -2.58
C TYR A 248 -19.59 8.67 -2.17
N VAL A 249 -19.64 7.48 -2.76
CA VAL A 249 -20.73 6.53 -2.56
C VAL A 249 -20.15 5.14 -2.40
N ASP A 250 -20.65 4.40 -1.41
CA ASP A 250 -20.26 3.01 -1.21
C ASP A 250 -20.68 2.16 -2.41
N HIS A 251 -19.81 1.24 -2.79
CA HIS A 251 -20.06 0.37 -3.91
C HIS A 251 -21.21 -0.61 -3.62
N HIS A 252 -22.21 -0.63 -4.49
CA HIS A 252 -23.35 -1.54 -4.40
C HIS A 252 -23.74 -2.06 -5.79
N CYS A 253 -23.63 -3.37 -6.01
CA CYS A 253 -24.11 -4.00 -7.22
C CYS A 253 -25.51 -4.57 -6.99
N GLY A 254 -26.47 -4.07 -7.74
CA GLY A 254 -27.85 -4.56 -7.71
C GLY A 254 -28.09 -5.76 -8.63
N LYS A 255 -29.29 -6.33 -8.56
CA LYS A 255 -29.75 -7.41 -9.44
C LYS A 255 -29.86 -7.00 -10.91
N ASP A 256 -29.89 -5.69 -11.18
CA ASP A 256 -29.88 -5.06 -12.50
C ASP A 256 -28.61 -5.35 -13.30
N GLN A 257 -27.50 -5.69 -12.60
CA GLN A 257 -26.23 -6.09 -13.23
C GLN A 257 -26.19 -7.55 -13.66
N ILE A 258 -27.18 -8.35 -13.26
CA ILE A 258 -27.32 -9.73 -13.74
C ILE A 258 -27.94 -9.67 -15.14
N PRO A 259 -27.31 -10.25 -16.17
CA PRO A 259 -27.89 -10.32 -17.50
C PRO A 259 -29.25 -11.01 -17.45
N SER A 260 -30.32 -10.26 -17.70
CA SER A 260 -31.71 -10.77 -17.67
C SER A 260 -32.40 -10.72 -19.04
N ARG A 261 -31.80 -10.00 -20.02
CA ARG A 261 -32.37 -9.82 -21.35
C ARG A 261 -31.57 -10.62 -22.36
N THR A 262 -32.27 -11.52 -23.11
CA THR A 262 -31.69 -12.20 -24.26
C THR A 262 -31.49 -11.18 -25.38
N LEU A 263 -30.25 -10.94 -25.78
CA LEU A 263 -29.89 -10.04 -26.88
C LEU A 263 -29.92 -10.77 -28.22
N GLN A 264 -29.43 -12.00 -28.25
CA GLN A 264 -29.32 -12.79 -29.49
C GLN A 264 -29.43 -14.27 -29.19
N VAL A 265 -30.07 -14.99 -30.09
CA VAL A 265 -30.16 -16.45 -30.09
C VAL A 265 -29.43 -16.97 -31.30
N LEU A 266 -28.36 -17.73 -31.09
CA LEU A 266 -27.53 -18.34 -32.16
C LEU A 266 -28.13 -19.71 -32.48
N ARG A 267 -28.64 -19.88 -33.71
CA ARG A 267 -29.33 -21.10 -34.15
C ARG A 267 -28.63 -21.65 -35.40
N ALA A 268 -27.61 -22.44 -35.22
CA ALA A 268 -26.95 -23.13 -36.34
C ALA A 268 -26.61 -24.58 -36.02
N HIS A 269 -26.57 -24.97 -34.76
CA HIS A 269 -26.43 -26.37 -34.39
C HIS A 269 -27.75 -27.14 -34.58
N HIS A 270 -27.61 -28.41 -34.96
CA HIS A 270 -28.75 -29.29 -35.26
C HIS A 270 -29.02 -30.31 -34.14
N ASP A 271 -28.16 -30.31 -33.10
CA ASP A 271 -28.22 -31.19 -31.94
C ASP A 271 -27.73 -30.45 -30.70
N GLU A 272 -27.63 -31.11 -29.56
CA GLU A 272 -27.26 -30.55 -28.27
C GLU A 272 -25.90 -29.88 -28.30
N VAL A 273 -25.80 -28.67 -27.73
CA VAL A 273 -24.56 -27.92 -27.57
C VAL A 273 -23.95 -28.27 -26.22
N TRP A 274 -22.78 -28.89 -26.20
CA TRP A 274 -22.11 -29.39 -25.02
C TRP A 274 -21.11 -28.40 -24.41
N PHE A 275 -20.55 -27.53 -25.22
CA PHE A 275 -19.48 -26.64 -24.76
C PHE A 275 -19.54 -25.28 -25.45
N LEU A 276 -19.28 -24.24 -24.65
CA LEU A 276 -19.20 -22.85 -25.09
C LEU A 276 -17.99 -22.18 -24.46
N GLN A 277 -17.23 -21.45 -25.26
CA GLN A 277 -16.09 -20.67 -24.76
C GLN A 277 -15.91 -19.38 -25.55
N PHE A 278 -15.77 -18.26 -24.82
CA PHE A 278 -15.35 -17.01 -25.40
C PHE A 278 -13.84 -16.97 -25.62
N SER A 279 -13.42 -16.30 -26.69
CA SER A 279 -12.02 -15.93 -26.87
C SER A 279 -11.58 -14.93 -25.79
N ASN A 280 -10.27 -14.89 -25.48
CA ASN A 280 -9.72 -14.01 -24.45
C ASN A 280 -10.01 -12.52 -24.68
N ASN A 281 -10.21 -12.12 -25.94
CA ASN A 281 -10.55 -10.73 -26.30
C ASN A 281 -12.07 -10.49 -26.39
N GLY A 282 -12.90 -11.47 -26.07
CA GLY A 282 -14.36 -11.38 -26.10
C GLY A 282 -15.00 -11.23 -27.47
N LYS A 283 -14.23 -11.28 -28.57
CA LYS A 283 -14.74 -11.03 -29.93
C LYS A 283 -15.34 -12.25 -30.60
N TYR A 284 -14.99 -13.45 -30.16
CA TYR A 284 -15.44 -14.70 -30.75
C TYR A 284 -15.99 -15.62 -29.68
N LEU A 285 -17.00 -16.40 -30.04
CA LEU A 285 -17.53 -17.49 -29.24
C LEU A 285 -17.38 -18.78 -30.02
N ALA A 286 -16.76 -19.79 -29.41
CA ALA A 286 -16.74 -21.13 -29.94
C ALA A 286 -17.81 -21.98 -29.27
N SER A 287 -18.55 -22.74 -30.07
CA SER A 287 -19.52 -23.73 -29.61
C SER A 287 -19.23 -25.09 -30.19
N ALA A 288 -19.40 -26.15 -29.42
CA ALA A 288 -19.26 -27.53 -29.85
C ALA A 288 -20.54 -28.31 -29.55
N SER A 289 -20.97 -29.14 -30.51
CA SER A 289 -22.26 -29.84 -30.43
C SER A 289 -22.12 -31.34 -30.74
N ASN A 290 -23.12 -32.10 -30.31
CA ASN A 290 -23.31 -33.49 -30.62
C ASN A 290 -23.57 -33.74 -32.12
N ASP A 291 -23.94 -32.70 -32.88
CA ASP A 291 -24.04 -32.72 -34.33
C ASP A 291 -22.68 -32.91 -35.08
N LYS A 292 -21.62 -33.14 -34.31
CA LYS A 292 -20.24 -33.33 -34.78
C LYS A 292 -19.63 -32.07 -35.41
N SER A 293 -20.18 -30.92 -35.17
CA SER A 293 -19.67 -29.64 -35.62
C SER A 293 -19.17 -28.77 -34.50
N ALA A 294 -18.21 -27.87 -34.78
CA ALA A 294 -17.82 -26.76 -33.95
C ALA A 294 -17.98 -25.48 -34.76
N ILE A 295 -18.65 -24.48 -34.17
CA ILE A 295 -18.95 -23.21 -34.85
C ILE A 295 -18.25 -22.07 -34.10
N ILE A 296 -17.66 -21.17 -34.88
CA ILE A 296 -17.08 -19.93 -34.37
C ILE A 296 -17.99 -18.77 -34.77
N TRP A 297 -18.49 -18.09 -33.76
CA TRP A 297 -19.35 -16.91 -33.89
C TRP A 297 -18.52 -15.65 -33.70
N LYS A 298 -18.88 -14.59 -34.42
CA LYS A 298 -18.22 -13.29 -34.38
C LYS A 298 -19.22 -12.21 -33.97
#